data_57869a9ed2a9b63512064630cb635e89
#
_entry.id   57869a9ed2a9b63512064630cb635e89
#
_cell.length_a   1.000
_cell.length_b   1.000
_cell.length_c   1.000
_cell.angle_alpha   90.00
_cell.angle_beta   90.00
_cell.angle_gamma   90.00
#
_symmetry.space_group_name_H-M   'P 1'
#
loop_
_entity.id
_entity.type
_entity.pdbx_description
1 polymer ?
#
loop_
_entity_poly.entity_id
_entity_poly.type
_entity_poly.pdbx_seq_one_letter_code
_entity_poly.pdbx_strand_id
1 'polypeptide(L)'
;MKYLLKKNFSEFIPEEIINRKDKMGFPVPLQHWFKNDLRDFIGDTFSDISNKNRKIFQKDTFKKMNYNEGSFSRKTWALLSLELWHQNFHDKSAYYKSLVK
;
A
#
# COMPACT_ATOMS: atom_id res chain seq x y z
N MET A 1 17.75 3.20 -13.02
CA MET A 1 16.78 2.15 -13.40
C MET A 1 16.42 2.30 -14.87
N LYS A 2 16.08 1.23 -15.57
CA LYS A 2 15.85 1.20 -17.03
C LYS A 2 17.08 1.59 -17.89
N TYR A 3 18.29 1.35 -17.37
CA TYR A 3 19.54 1.72 -18.06
C TYR A 3 19.68 1.09 -19.45
N LEU A 4 19.41 -0.21 -19.57
CA LEU A 4 19.49 -0.92 -20.85
C LEU A 4 18.52 -0.36 -21.89
N LEU A 5 17.29 -0.03 -21.49
CA LEU A 5 16.33 0.60 -22.40
C LEU A 5 16.81 1.97 -22.87
N LYS A 6 17.29 2.80 -21.96
CA LYS A 6 17.82 4.13 -22.30
C LYS A 6 19.02 4.06 -23.20
N LYS A 7 19.92 3.10 -22.96
CA LYS A 7 21.14 2.92 -23.78
C LYS A 7 20.85 2.42 -25.18
N ASN A 8 19.99 1.41 -25.31
CA ASN A 8 19.74 0.76 -26.59
C ASN A 8 18.75 1.54 -27.48
N PHE A 9 17.89 2.35 -26.89
CA PHE A 9 16.87 3.11 -27.60
C PHE A 9 17.07 4.64 -27.51
N SER A 10 18.29 5.06 -27.24
CA SER A 10 18.63 6.49 -27.12
C SER A 10 18.31 7.30 -28.37
N GLU A 11 18.40 6.70 -29.54
CA GLU A 11 18.07 7.36 -30.82
C GLU A 11 16.56 7.59 -31.01
N PHE A 12 15.73 6.79 -30.34
CA PHE A 12 14.27 6.86 -30.44
C PHE A 12 13.59 7.61 -29.29
N ILE A 13 14.34 7.90 -28.22
CA ILE A 13 13.80 8.55 -27.03
C ILE A 13 14.30 9.98 -26.98
N PRO A 14 13.41 10.99 -26.86
CA PRO A 14 13.80 12.38 -26.67
C PRO A 14 14.82 12.55 -25.54
N GLU A 15 15.81 13.39 -25.75
CA GLU A 15 16.90 13.61 -24.79
C GLU A 15 16.39 14.09 -23.42
N GLU A 16 15.35 14.89 -23.39
CA GLU A 16 14.67 15.34 -22.17
C GLU A 16 14.14 14.18 -21.33
N ILE A 17 13.63 13.14 -21.97
CA ILE A 17 13.13 11.92 -21.30
C ILE A 17 14.29 11.05 -20.80
N ILE A 18 15.36 10.93 -21.62
CA ILE A 18 16.55 10.14 -21.22
C ILE A 18 17.18 10.73 -19.98
N ASN A 19 17.33 12.05 -19.93
CA ASN A 19 18.01 12.79 -18.87
C ASN A 19 17.13 13.08 -17.65
N ARG A 20 15.85 12.76 -17.72
CA ARG A 20 14.90 12.99 -16.62
C ARG A 20 15.33 12.23 -15.36
N LYS A 21 15.54 12.98 -14.27
CA LYS A 21 15.94 12.45 -12.95
C LYS A 21 14.77 12.27 -12.00
N ASP A 22 13.71 13.01 -12.20
CA ASP A 22 12.50 12.91 -11.41
C ASP A 22 11.76 11.60 -11.69
N LYS A 23 11.52 10.85 -10.66
CA LYS A 23 10.74 9.61 -10.71
C LYS A 23 9.34 9.94 -10.21
N MET A 24 8.49 10.42 -11.10
CA MET A 24 7.06 10.53 -10.79
C MET A 24 6.31 9.38 -11.45
N GLY A 25 5.69 8.54 -10.61
CA GLY A 25 4.63 7.66 -11.06
C GLY A 25 3.30 8.43 -11.17
N PHE A 26 2.19 7.73 -11.27
CA PHE A 26 0.87 8.35 -11.16
C PHE A 26 0.62 8.73 -9.69
N PRO A 27 0.63 10.01 -9.31
CA PRO A 27 0.34 10.41 -7.95
C PRO A 27 -1.14 10.17 -7.68
N VAL A 28 -1.40 9.31 -6.70
CA VAL A 28 -2.76 9.10 -6.20
C VAL A 28 -2.92 9.95 -4.95
N PRO A 29 -4.02 10.70 -4.77
CA PRO A 29 -4.24 11.56 -3.61
C PRO A 29 -4.63 10.76 -2.36
N LEU A 30 -3.84 9.73 -2.01
CA LEU A 30 -4.10 8.83 -0.89
C LEU A 30 -4.23 9.58 0.43
N GLN A 31 -3.43 10.62 0.64
CA GLN A 31 -3.50 11.43 1.86
C GLN A 31 -4.84 12.11 2.02
N HIS A 32 -5.39 12.64 0.92
CA HIS A 32 -6.69 13.27 0.93
C HIS A 32 -7.79 12.28 1.24
N TRP A 33 -7.78 11.13 0.59
CA TRP A 33 -8.74 10.07 0.83
C TRP A 33 -8.67 9.52 2.26
N PHE A 34 -7.47 9.31 2.80
CA PHE A 34 -7.29 8.79 4.15
C PHE A 34 -7.72 9.77 5.25
N LYS A 35 -7.68 11.07 4.97
CA LYS A 35 -8.12 12.09 5.92
C LYS A 35 -9.62 12.35 5.87
N ASN A 36 -10.25 12.06 4.75
CA ASN A 36 -11.66 12.36 4.49
C ASN A 36 -12.47 11.08 4.24
N ASP A 37 -12.60 10.70 2.98
CA ASP A 37 -13.57 9.67 2.54
C ASP A 37 -13.29 8.27 3.10
N LEU A 38 -12.03 7.91 3.30
CA LEU A 38 -11.63 6.59 3.79
C LEU A 38 -11.24 6.56 5.26
N ARG A 39 -11.39 7.66 5.98
CA ARG A 39 -10.95 7.77 7.38
C ARG A 39 -11.61 6.72 8.28
N ASP A 40 -12.91 6.60 8.18
CA ASP A 40 -13.68 5.68 9.02
C ASP A 40 -13.37 4.23 8.65
N PHE A 41 -13.32 3.93 7.37
CA PHE A 41 -12.93 2.61 6.86
C PHE A 41 -11.56 2.15 7.38
N ILE A 42 -10.59 3.05 7.39
CA ILE A 42 -9.23 2.75 7.88
C ILE A 42 -9.25 2.58 9.40
N GLY A 43 -9.98 3.44 10.10
CA GLY A 43 -10.14 3.35 11.55
C GLY A 43 -10.75 2.01 11.97
N ASP A 44 -11.81 1.59 11.31
CA ASP A 44 -12.48 0.32 11.55
C ASP A 44 -11.57 -0.87 11.23
N THR A 45 -10.89 -0.83 10.08
CA THR A 45 -9.95 -1.90 9.68
C THR A 45 -8.81 -2.06 10.69
N PHE A 46 -8.25 -0.96 11.18
CA PHE A 46 -7.16 -1.02 12.17
C PHE A 46 -7.65 -1.40 13.57
N SER A 47 -8.86 -1.03 13.94
CA SER A 47 -9.49 -1.51 15.17
C SER A 47 -9.68 -3.03 15.13
N ASP A 48 -10.12 -3.56 14.02
CA ASP A 48 -10.26 -4.99 13.78
C ASP A 48 -8.94 -5.75 13.91
N ILE A 49 -7.84 -5.21 13.37
CA ILE A 49 -6.49 -5.78 13.52
C ILE A 49 -6.13 -5.91 15.01
N SER A 50 -6.36 -4.86 15.76
CA SER A 50 -6.06 -4.84 17.20
C SER A 50 -6.88 -5.89 17.96
N ASN A 51 -8.14 -6.05 17.59
CA ASN A 51 -9.06 -7.01 18.21
C ASN A 51 -8.72 -8.46 17.84
N LYS A 52 -8.31 -8.71 16.60
CA LYS A 52 -7.95 -10.05 16.11
C LYS A 52 -6.57 -10.54 16.55
N ASN A 53 -5.83 -9.72 17.28
CA ASN A 53 -4.50 -10.08 17.82
C ASN A 53 -3.57 -10.72 16.77
N ARG A 54 -3.48 -10.10 15.59
CA ARG A 54 -2.66 -10.58 14.48
C ARG A 54 -1.20 -10.75 14.88
N LYS A 55 -0.64 -11.94 14.73
CA LYS A 55 0.79 -12.22 15.05
C LYS A 55 1.77 -11.48 14.13
N ILE A 56 1.31 -11.07 12.94
CA ILE A 56 2.11 -10.36 11.93
C ILE A 56 2.43 -8.93 12.37
N PHE A 57 1.57 -8.32 13.18
CA PHE A 57 1.72 -6.93 13.61
C PHE A 57 2.17 -6.86 15.07
N GLN A 58 3.10 -5.96 15.34
CA GLN A 58 3.42 -5.61 16.72
C GLN A 58 2.24 -4.85 17.34
N LYS A 59 1.89 -5.21 18.58
CA LYS A 59 0.72 -4.69 19.30
C LYS A 59 0.55 -3.15 19.27
N ASP A 60 1.66 -2.42 19.21
CA ASP A 60 1.64 -0.96 19.27
C ASP A 60 1.87 -0.27 17.91
N THR A 61 1.96 -1.03 16.82
CA THR A 61 2.26 -0.45 15.50
C THR A 61 1.22 0.60 15.10
N PHE A 62 -0.04 0.34 15.36
CA PHE A 62 -1.15 1.23 14.98
C PHE A 62 -1.31 2.43 15.92
N LYS A 63 -1.01 2.27 17.22
CA LYS A 63 -1.06 3.37 18.19
C LYS A 63 0.02 4.42 17.93
N LYS A 64 1.15 4.00 17.38
CA LYS A 64 2.29 4.88 17.04
C LYS A 64 2.17 5.53 15.66
N MET A 65 1.17 5.18 14.87
CA MET A 65 0.94 5.80 13.58
C MET A 65 0.37 7.20 13.76
N ASN A 66 1.27 8.19 13.71
CA ASN A 66 0.89 9.59 13.73
C ASN A 66 0.28 9.97 12.37
N TYR A 67 -1.01 10.25 12.36
CA TYR A 67 -1.81 10.58 11.16
C TYR A 67 -1.38 11.88 10.43
N ASN A 68 -0.35 12.57 10.92
CA ASN A 68 0.08 13.89 10.42
C ASN A 68 1.36 13.89 9.57
N GLU A 69 2.02 12.76 9.38
CA GLU A 69 3.27 12.74 8.59
C GLU A 69 3.02 12.61 7.10
N GLY A 70 3.72 13.44 6.29
CA GLY A 70 3.61 13.42 4.82
C GLY A 70 4.08 12.11 4.16
N SER A 71 4.94 11.31 4.82
CA SER A 71 5.33 9.95 4.39
C SER A 71 4.28 8.88 4.72
N PHE A 72 3.21 9.27 5.34
CA PHE A 72 2.14 8.47 5.90
C PHE A 72 1.46 7.55 4.90
N SER A 73 1.24 8.02 3.69
CA SER A 73 0.46 7.30 2.70
C SER A 73 1.03 5.92 2.35
N ARG A 74 2.35 5.76 2.29
CA ARG A 74 2.98 4.48 1.91
C ARG A 74 2.91 3.44 3.03
N LYS A 75 3.17 3.82 4.27
CA LYS A 75 3.10 2.92 5.42
C LYS A 75 1.67 2.48 5.68
N THR A 76 0.76 3.42 5.72
CA THR A 76 -0.67 3.14 5.90
C THR A 76 -1.21 2.28 4.77
N TRP A 77 -0.86 2.58 3.53
CA TRP A 77 -1.23 1.77 2.38
C TRP A 77 -0.71 0.34 2.48
N ALA A 78 0.55 0.16 2.86
CA ALA A 78 1.15 -1.17 3.02
C ALA A 78 0.44 -1.98 4.12
N LEU A 79 0.16 -1.37 5.27
CA LEU A 79 -0.53 -2.04 6.38
C LEU A 79 -1.99 -2.36 6.03
N LEU A 80 -2.68 -1.43 5.41
CA LEU A 80 -4.05 -1.62 4.94
C LEU A 80 -4.12 -2.77 3.92
N SER A 81 -3.24 -2.76 2.93
CA SER A 81 -3.17 -3.79 1.90
C SER A 81 -2.87 -5.17 2.49
N LEU A 82 -1.95 -5.23 3.45
CA LEU A 82 -1.61 -6.47 4.14
C LEU A 82 -2.78 -7.02 4.95
N GLU A 83 -3.51 -6.18 5.67
CA GLU A 83 -4.68 -6.61 6.43
C GLU A 83 -5.82 -7.08 5.52
N LEU A 84 -6.15 -6.32 4.48
CA LEU A 84 -7.17 -6.71 3.52
C LEU A 84 -6.82 -8.03 2.81
N TRP A 85 -5.54 -8.20 2.47
CA TRP A 85 -5.05 -9.48 1.93
C TRP A 85 -5.23 -10.61 2.93
N HIS A 86 -4.88 -10.40 4.20
CA HIS A 86 -5.03 -11.40 5.24
C HIS A 86 -6.50 -11.78 5.46
N GLN A 87 -7.39 -10.79 5.51
CA GLN A 87 -8.83 -11.04 5.64
C GLN A 87 -9.38 -11.85 4.45
N ASN A 88 -8.97 -11.51 3.25
CA ASN A 88 -9.50 -12.16 2.05
C ASN A 88 -8.94 -13.56 1.80
N PHE A 89 -7.69 -13.81 2.13
CA PHE A 89 -7.04 -15.08 1.80
C PHE A 89 -6.84 -16.00 2.99
N HIS A 90 -6.46 -15.50 4.15
CA HIS A 90 -6.21 -16.32 5.32
C HIS A 90 -7.45 -16.57 6.16
N ASP A 91 -8.19 -15.54 6.50
CA ASP A 91 -9.40 -15.68 7.32
C ASP A 91 -10.49 -16.48 6.59
N LYS A 92 -10.54 -16.37 5.27
CA LYS A 92 -11.47 -17.12 4.41
C LYS A 92 -10.89 -18.43 3.88
N SER A 93 -9.74 -18.86 4.34
CA SER A 93 -9.06 -20.08 3.82
C SER A 93 -9.91 -21.34 3.93
N ALA A 94 -10.65 -21.49 5.02
CA ALA A 94 -11.57 -22.63 5.21
C ALA A 94 -12.68 -22.64 4.16
N TYR A 95 -13.23 -21.47 3.85
CA TYR A 95 -14.24 -21.31 2.79
C TYR A 95 -13.67 -21.71 1.43
N TYR A 96 -12.50 -21.19 1.05
CA TYR A 96 -11.91 -21.54 -0.24
C TYR A 96 -11.53 -23.02 -0.35
N LYS A 97 -11.05 -23.63 0.74
CA LYS A 97 -10.77 -25.07 0.79
C LYS A 97 -12.03 -25.92 0.59
N SER A 98 -13.19 -25.45 1.06
CA SER A 98 -14.46 -26.13 0.86
C SER A 98 -14.97 -26.11 -0.60
N LEU A 99 -14.51 -25.15 -1.41
CA LEU A 99 -14.86 -25.05 -2.83
C LEU A 99 -14.04 -26.01 -3.71
N VAL A 100 -12.89 -26.45 -3.24
CA VAL A 100 -12.02 -27.41 -3.96
C VAL A 100 -12.39 -28.81 -3.47
N LYS A 101 -13.06 -29.53 -4.31
CA LYS A 101 -13.40 -30.94 -4.04
C LYS A 101 -12.29 -31.87 -4.46
#